data_d24a215fc9d5b19885899125665c3f5c
#
_entry.id   d24a215fc9d5b19885899125665c3f5c
#
_cell.length_a   1.000
_cell.length_b   1.000
_cell.length_c   1.000
_cell.angle_alpha   90.00
_cell.angle_beta   90.00
_cell.angle_gamma   90.00
#
_symmetry.space_group_name_H-M   'P 1'
#
loop_
_entity.id
_entity.type
_entity.pdbx_description
1 polymer ?
#
loop_
_entity_poly.entity_id
_entity_poly.type
_entity_poly.pdbx_seq_one_letter_code
_entity_poly.pdbx_strand_id
1 'polypeptide(L)'
;MPLRSNHRSGLSRLALAASLLAGLAGCGDVVLTDGGSLSRRDQFVTSDAVASESKLFIDPTLPQTVRTVRIVPTVFTEAVSGPGLTPAERRVIANAADRALCYDLSLRYDIVSSGRADLTVRSAITRVDVTNVPGASATIGASAAISIAAQVGVGFANTIGKVPVPRVPIGLGSLTIEAEALDTRNRQRAAMIWAGAANSFTNQARFSAAGDAYDLAGEFGQDFGSYLATGKDPFKGELQVPTYDRIRITTLGEAPLDPDCEAFGRAPGFDGILGDMIGLPPEWTDKGPGVSAAR
;
A
#
# COMPACT_ATOMS: atom_id res chain seq x y z
N MET A 1 -38.93 -15.81 52.27
CA MET A 1 -38.64 -15.02 51.06
C MET A 1 -37.16 -15.12 50.78
N PRO A 2 -36.69 -15.83 49.76
CA PRO A 2 -35.28 -15.87 49.40
C PRO A 2 -34.99 -14.84 48.27
N LEU A 3 -33.92 -14.05 48.50
CA LEU A 3 -33.33 -13.12 47.54
C LEU A 3 -32.66 -13.89 46.39
N ARG A 4 -33.16 -13.72 45.18
CA ARG A 4 -32.50 -14.19 43.94
C ARG A 4 -31.39 -13.19 43.55
N SER A 5 -30.16 -13.63 43.67
CA SER A 5 -28.95 -12.90 43.22
C SER A 5 -28.87 -12.85 41.68
N ASN A 6 -28.78 -11.65 41.15
CA ASN A 6 -28.63 -11.37 39.74
C ASN A 6 -27.15 -11.54 39.27
N HIS A 7 -26.73 -12.78 38.99
CA HIS A 7 -25.37 -13.08 38.48
C HIS A 7 -25.22 -13.04 36.94
N ARG A 8 -26.23 -12.57 36.18
CA ARG A 8 -26.18 -12.59 34.70
C ARG A 8 -25.56 -11.35 34.04
N SER A 9 -25.32 -10.28 34.77
CA SER A 9 -24.79 -9.03 34.15
C SER A 9 -23.26 -8.94 34.06
N GLY A 10 -22.52 -9.80 34.76
CA GLY A 10 -21.06 -9.78 34.76
C GLY A 10 -20.43 -10.44 33.53
N LEU A 11 -21.01 -11.52 33.06
CA LEU A 11 -20.46 -12.29 31.92
C LEU A 11 -20.56 -11.52 30.60
N SER A 12 -21.64 -10.76 30.38
CA SER A 12 -21.82 -9.97 29.16
C SER A 12 -20.84 -8.79 29.05
N ARG A 13 -20.44 -8.20 30.17
CA ARG A 13 -19.46 -7.08 30.19
C ARG A 13 -18.04 -7.58 29.99
N LEU A 14 -17.68 -8.76 30.48
CA LEU A 14 -16.39 -9.40 30.26
C LEU A 14 -16.22 -9.86 28.81
N ALA A 15 -17.28 -10.36 28.17
CA ALA A 15 -17.24 -10.73 26.75
C ALA A 15 -17.07 -9.51 25.83
N LEU A 16 -17.71 -8.39 26.17
CA LEU A 16 -17.56 -7.14 25.38
C LEU A 16 -16.16 -6.53 25.52
N ALA A 17 -15.56 -6.58 26.72
CA ALA A 17 -14.20 -6.10 26.97
C ALA A 17 -13.14 -6.98 26.29
N ALA A 18 -13.33 -8.30 26.24
CA ALA A 18 -12.44 -9.22 25.52
C ALA A 18 -12.48 -9.01 24.01
N SER A 19 -13.63 -8.67 23.45
CA SER A 19 -13.78 -8.37 22.01
C SER A 19 -13.09 -7.06 21.61
N LEU A 20 -13.05 -6.07 22.49
CA LEU A 20 -12.35 -4.80 22.26
C LEU A 20 -10.81 -4.95 22.33
N LEU A 21 -10.31 -5.83 23.18
CA LEU A 21 -8.87 -6.10 23.30
C LEU A 21 -8.32 -6.94 22.13
N ALA A 22 -9.14 -7.79 21.51
CA ALA A 22 -8.74 -8.54 20.31
C ALA A 22 -8.57 -7.65 19.07
N GLY A 23 -9.22 -6.49 19.03
CA GLY A 23 -9.11 -5.52 17.93
C GLY A 23 -7.77 -4.77 17.89
N LEU A 24 -7.00 -4.77 18.97
CA LEU A 24 -5.70 -4.07 19.03
C LEU A 24 -4.51 -4.91 18.53
N ALA A 25 -4.70 -6.21 18.29
CA ALA A 25 -3.65 -7.11 17.79
C ALA A 25 -3.65 -7.27 16.25
N GLY A 26 -4.34 -6.40 15.53
CA GLY A 26 -4.65 -6.56 14.11
C GLY A 26 -3.70 -5.87 13.14
N CYS A 27 -2.51 -5.44 13.56
CA CYS A 27 -1.49 -4.89 12.67
C CYS A 27 -0.30 -5.85 12.58
N GLY A 28 0.29 -5.97 11.38
CA GLY A 28 1.60 -6.58 11.21
C GLY A 28 2.69 -5.74 11.92
N ASP A 29 3.87 -6.33 12.09
CA ASP A 29 4.99 -5.61 12.69
C ASP A 29 5.56 -4.59 11.69
N VAL A 30 5.56 -3.31 12.08
CA VAL A 30 6.27 -2.27 11.34
C VAL A 30 7.73 -2.27 11.80
N VAL A 31 8.65 -2.47 10.87
CA VAL A 31 10.09 -2.46 11.16
C VAL A 31 10.80 -1.48 10.24
N LEU A 32 11.13 -0.32 10.77
CA LEU A 32 11.88 0.70 10.08
C LEU A 32 13.37 0.36 10.08
N THR A 33 13.81 -0.44 9.11
CA THR A 33 15.21 -0.83 8.93
C THR A 33 15.91 0.04 7.89
N ASP A 34 17.17 0.36 8.16
CA ASP A 34 18.05 1.00 7.19
C ASP A 34 18.66 -0.05 6.26
N GLY A 35 18.27 -0.02 4.99
CA GLY A 35 18.69 -0.98 3.97
C GLY A 35 19.96 -0.59 3.22
N GLY A 36 20.49 0.60 3.46
CA GLY A 36 21.76 1.03 2.86
C GLY A 36 21.68 1.58 1.45
N SER A 37 20.50 1.81 0.88
CA SER A 37 20.36 2.24 -0.51
C SER A 37 20.44 3.77 -0.71
N LEU A 38 20.31 4.56 0.36
CA LEU A 38 20.28 6.03 0.32
C LEU A 38 21.68 6.65 0.32
N SER A 39 21.83 7.76 -0.41
CA SER A 39 23.08 8.52 -0.49
C SER A 39 23.44 9.22 0.82
N ARG A 40 22.44 9.70 1.58
CA ARG A 40 22.63 10.42 2.85
C ARG A 40 21.50 10.09 3.83
N ARG A 41 21.79 10.16 5.16
CA ARG A 41 20.87 9.78 6.24
C ARG A 41 20.87 10.71 7.44
N ASP A 42 21.59 11.80 7.37
CA ASP A 42 21.92 12.68 8.50
C ASP A 42 20.87 13.76 8.80
N GLN A 43 19.82 13.87 7.97
CA GLN A 43 18.84 14.97 8.06
C GLN A 43 17.38 14.51 8.18
N PHE A 44 17.17 13.29 8.60
CA PHE A 44 15.82 12.73 8.70
C PHE A 44 15.04 13.25 9.90
N VAL A 45 13.74 13.45 9.68
CA VAL A 45 12.73 13.65 10.73
C VAL A 45 11.79 12.45 10.72
N THR A 46 11.52 11.88 11.88
CA THR A 46 10.56 10.78 12.03
C THR A 46 9.13 11.29 11.93
N SER A 47 8.29 10.57 11.20
CA SER A 47 6.86 10.82 11.09
C SER A 47 6.12 9.50 10.96
N ASP A 48 5.07 9.34 11.75
CA ASP A 48 4.38 8.06 11.91
C ASP A 48 2.89 8.22 11.66
N ALA A 49 2.27 7.18 11.10
CA ALA A 49 0.82 6.99 11.00
C ALA A 49 0.41 5.72 11.75
N VAL A 50 -0.88 5.36 11.69
CA VAL A 50 -1.42 4.24 12.48
C VAL A 50 -0.80 2.88 12.10
N ALA A 51 -0.45 2.68 10.82
CA ALA A 51 0.07 1.40 10.30
C ALA A 51 1.37 1.57 9.51
N SER A 52 2.00 2.75 9.58
CA SER A 52 3.27 3.02 8.92
C SER A 52 4.14 3.94 9.76
N GLU A 53 5.45 3.74 9.65
CA GLU A 53 6.49 4.59 10.23
C GLU A 53 7.40 5.09 9.10
N SER A 54 7.90 6.31 9.23
CA SER A 54 8.80 6.84 8.22
C SER A 54 9.83 7.82 8.78
N LYS A 55 10.94 7.91 8.05
CA LYS A 55 11.95 8.96 8.20
C LYS A 55 11.98 9.78 6.93
N LEU A 56 11.79 11.08 7.06
CA LEU A 56 11.58 12.01 5.96
C LEU A 56 12.67 13.07 5.91
N PHE A 57 13.13 13.40 4.71
CA PHE A 57 13.95 14.55 4.40
C PHE A 57 13.49 15.18 3.09
N ILE A 58 13.33 16.50 3.04
CA ILE A 58 13.10 17.25 1.81
C ILE A 58 13.75 18.63 1.91
N ASP A 59 14.42 19.04 0.83
CA ASP A 59 14.81 20.41 0.63
C ASP A 59 13.55 21.25 0.37
N PRO A 60 13.25 22.25 1.22
CA PRO A 60 12.00 23.01 1.12
C PRO A 60 11.83 23.78 -0.19
N THR A 61 12.93 23.99 -0.94
CA THR A 61 12.89 24.66 -2.25
C THR A 61 12.57 23.70 -3.40
N LEU A 62 12.58 22.39 -3.17
CA LEU A 62 12.41 21.39 -4.22
C LEU A 62 11.13 21.57 -5.03
N PRO A 63 9.92 21.71 -4.45
CA PRO A 63 8.68 21.81 -5.22
C PRO A 63 8.61 23.05 -6.13
N GLN A 64 9.41 24.08 -5.86
CA GLN A 64 9.43 25.32 -6.65
C GLN A 64 10.52 25.35 -7.73
N THR A 65 11.55 24.52 -7.59
CA THR A 65 12.75 24.56 -8.45
C THR A 65 12.82 23.44 -9.47
N VAL A 66 12.00 22.39 -9.31
CA VAL A 66 11.94 21.21 -10.19
C VAL A 66 10.76 21.34 -11.15
N ARG A 67 10.95 20.96 -12.41
CA ARG A 67 9.92 20.88 -13.44
C ARG A 67 9.78 19.48 -14.01
N THR A 68 10.92 18.82 -14.25
CA THR A 68 10.96 17.50 -14.88
C THR A 68 11.48 16.44 -13.91
N VAL A 69 10.82 15.29 -13.90
CA VAL A 69 11.18 14.17 -13.02
C VAL A 69 11.33 12.90 -13.83
N ARG A 70 12.40 12.16 -13.60
CA ARG A 70 12.58 10.80 -14.10
C ARG A 70 12.49 9.82 -12.94
N ILE A 71 11.66 8.80 -13.09
CA ILE A 71 11.52 7.69 -12.16
C ILE A 71 12.36 6.53 -12.69
N VAL A 72 13.28 6.05 -11.84
CA VAL A 72 14.02 4.80 -12.09
C VAL A 72 13.19 3.67 -11.49
N PRO A 73 12.92 2.60 -12.24
CA PRO A 73 12.13 1.48 -11.72
C PRO A 73 12.63 0.98 -10.37
N THR A 74 11.69 0.74 -9.47
CA THR A 74 11.97 0.24 -8.11
C THR A 74 12.64 -1.13 -8.17
N VAL A 75 13.68 -1.31 -7.37
CA VAL A 75 14.46 -2.55 -7.30
C VAL A 75 14.33 -3.22 -5.93
N PHE A 76 14.57 -4.53 -5.90
CA PHE A 76 14.77 -5.25 -4.65
C PHE A 76 16.24 -5.29 -4.30
N THR A 77 16.60 -4.98 -3.06
CA THR A 77 18.00 -5.15 -2.60
C THR A 77 18.35 -6.63 -2.52
N GLU A 78 19.64 -6.95 -2.57
CA GLU A 78 20.12 -8.35 -2.46
C GLU A 78 19.69 -9.00 -1.15
N ALA A 79 19.60 -8.25 -0.07
CA ALA A 79 19.16 -8.74 1.24
C ALA A 79 17.73 -9.31 1.23
N VAL A 80 16.87 -8.81 0.32
CA VAL A 80 15.46 -9.24 0.18
C VAL A 80 15.28 -10.26 -0.95
N SER A 81 16.35 -10.57 -1.67
CA SER A 81 16.31 -11.52 -2.80
C SER A 81 16.20 -13.00 -2.38
N GLY A 82 15.93 -13.27 -1.08
CA GLY A 82 15.74 -14.60 -0.52
C GLY A 82 14.48 -15.34 -0.99
N PRO A 83 14.31 -16.61 -0.58
CA PRO A 83 13.15 -17.42 -0.91
C PRO A 83 11.89 -16.84 -0.24
N GLY A 84 10.83 -16.66 -0.99
CA GLY A 84 9.53 -16.18 -0.48
C GLY A 84 8.70 -15.49 -1.54
N LEU A 85 9.32 -14.81 -2.50
CA LEU A 85 8.62 -14.17 -3.61
C LEU A 85 9.19 -14.65 -4.95
N THR A 86 8.30 -15.00 -5.87
CA THR A 86 8.66 -15.29 -7.26
C THR A 86 9.09 -14.03 -8.01
N PRO A 87 9.78 -14.15 -9.16
CA PRO A 87 10.08 -12.99 -9.99
C PRO A 87 8.84 -12.21 -10.47
N ALA A 88 7.69 -12.87 -10.64
CA ALA A 88 6.43 -12.23 -11.02
C ALA A 88 5.89 -11.39 -9.86
N GLU A 89 5.85 -11.94 -8.66
CA GLU A 89 5.42 -11.24 -7.44
C GLU A 89 6.29 -10.02 -7.15
N ARG A 90 7.60 -10.13 -7.30
CA ARG A 90 8.51 -8.97 -7.14
C ARG A 90 8.21 -7.86 -8.15
N ARG A 91 7.94 -8.22 -9.41
CA ARG A 91 7.60 -7.22 -10.43
C ARG A 91 6.32 -6.47 -10.12
N VAL A 92 5.27 -7.16 -9.71
CA VAL A 92 4.00 -6.46 -9.42
C VAL A 92 4.10 -5.55 -8.20
N ILE A 93 4.87 -5.93 -7.17
CA ILE A 93 5.16 -5.06 -6.02
C ILE A 93 5.91 -3.80 -6.48
N ALA A 94 7.00 -3.95 -7.24
CA ALA A 94 7.76 -2.81 -7.76
C ALA A 94 6.91 -1.91 -8.66
N ASN A 95 6.13 -2.50 -9.57
CA ASN A 95 5.22 -1.74 -10.45
C ASN A 95 4.15 -0.97 -9.67
N ALA A 96 3.62 -1.53 -8.60
CA ALA A 96 2.63 -0.84 -7.76
C ALA A 96 3.22 0.44 -7.15
N ALA A 97 4.45 0.36 -6.62
CA ALA A 97 5.17 1.52 -6.10
C ALA A 97 5.41 2.58 -7.19
N ASP A 98 5.99 2.17 -8.31
CA ASP A 98 6.36 3.08 -9.40
C ASP A 98 5.14 3.74 -10.04
N ARG A 99 4.06 3.02 -10.23
CA ARG A 99 2.80 3.52 -10.79
C ARG A 99 2.14 4.55 -9.89
N ALA A 100 2.05 4.29 -8.59
CA ALA A 100 1.50 5.22 -7.62
C ALA A 100 2.37 6.47 -7.50
N LEU A 101 3.68 6.29 -7.43
CA LEU A 101 4.66 7.38 -7.42
C LEU A 101 4.53 8.26 -8.68
N CYS A 102 4.43 7.65 -9.86
CA CYS A 102 4.30 8.38 -11.12
C CYS A 102 3.01 9.19 -11.17
N TYR A 103 1.89 8.63 -10.71
CA TYR A 103 0.63 9.37 -10.64
C TYR A 103 0.77 10.63 -9.80
N ASP A 104 1.26 10.51 -8.56
CA ASP A 104 1.34 11.65 -7.65
C ASP A 104 2.35 12.70 -8.11
N LEU A 105 3.47 12.29 -8.70
CA LEU A 105 4.44 13.21 -9.28
C LEU A 105 3.90 13.94 -10.52
N SER A 106 3.11 13.26 -11.37
CA SER A 106 2.51 13.85 -12.57
C SER A 106 1.47 14.94 -12.27
N LEU A 107 0.99 15.04 -11.05
CA LEU A 107 0.14 16.16 -10.60
C LEU A 107 0.91 17.50 -10.52
N ARG A 108 2.23 17.46 -10.50
CA ARG A 108 3.06 18.64 -10.27
C ARG A 108 4.20 18.81 -11.25
N TYR A 109 4.72 17.73 -11.80
CA TYR A 109 5.92 17.70 -12.62
C TYR A 109 5.63 17.01 -13.96
N ASP A 110 6.37 17.38 -15.00
CA ASP A 110 6.43 16.65 -16.25
C ASP A 110 7.29 15.39 -16.05
N ILE A 111 6.74 14.23 -16.32
CA ILE A 111 7.49 12.98 -16.24
C ILE A 111 8.26 12.76 -17.54
N VAL A 112 9.50 12.30 -17.42
CA VAL A 112 10.35 12.01 -18.58
C VAL A 112 10.91 10.60 -18.48
N SER A 113 10.62 9.77 -19.45
CA SER A 113 11.08 8.37 -19.54
C SER A 113 12.56 8.28 -19.97
N SER A 114 13.09 9.30 -20.65
CA SER A 114 14.45 9.33 -21.17
C SER A 114 15.07 10.72 -21.12
N GLY A 115 16.38 10.80 -21.31
CA GLY A 115 17.11 12.06 -21.32
C GLY A 115 17.41 12.63 -19.93
N ARG A 116 17.65 13.95 -19.87
CA ARG A 116 18.01 14.66 -18.66
C ARG A 116 16.74 15.17 -17.96
N ALA A 117 16.60 14.88 -16.68
CA ALA A 117 15.58 15.44 -15.80
C ALA A 117 16.20 16.35 -14.75
N ASP A 118 15.42 17.28 -14.20
CA ASP A 118 15.85 18.11 -13.07
C ASP A 118 16.05 17.26 -11.82
N LEU A 119 15.20 16.23 -11.68
CA LEU A 119 15.20 15.31 -10.56
C LEU A 119 15.15 13.86 -11.06
N THR A 120 15.96 13.00 -10.46
CA THR A 120 15.88 11.54 -10.65
C THR A 120 15.45 10.91 -9.35
N VAL A 121 14.31 10.22 -9.37
CA VAL A 121 13.76 9.48 -8.23
C VAL A 121 14.11 8.00 -8.39
N ARG A 122 14.62 7.39 -7.34
CA ARG A 122 14.91 5.97 -7.26
C ARG A 122 14.46 5.38 -5.94
N SER A 123 13.97 4.17 -5.99
CA SER A 123 13.45 3.45 -4.83
C SER A 123 14.01 2.04 -4.75
N ALA A 124 14.20 1.53 -3.54
CA ALA A 124 14.68 0.20 -3.29
C ALA A 124 13.86 -0.46 -2.16
N ILE A 125 13.32 -1.63 -2.43
CA ILE A 125 12.65 -2.47 -1.43
C ILE A 125 13.73 -3.18 -0.61
N THR A 126 13.77 -2.88 0.69
CA THR A 126 14.84 -3.32 1.60
C THR A 126 14.38 -4.41 2.55
N ARG A 127 13.06 -4.58 2.71
CA ARG A 127 12.47 -5.68 3.50
C ARG A 127 11.06 -6.01 2.98
N VAL A 128 10.73 -7.28 2.98
CA VAL A 128 9.38 -7.81 2.77
C VAL A 128 9.13 -8.95 3.74
N ASP A 129 8.11 -8.83 4.55
CA ASP A 129 7.53 -9.97 5.26
C ASP A 129 6.30 -10.41 4.46
N VAL A 130 6.35 -11.62 3.94
CA VAL A 130 5.33 -12.11 3.00
C VAL A 130 4.00 -12.39 3.69
N THR A 131 2.91 -12.21 2.94
CA THR A 131 1.57 -12.60 3.39
C THR A 131 1.50 -14.10 3.67
N ASN A 132 0.95 -14.48 4.83
CA ASN A 132 0.67 -15.88 5.14
C ASN A 132 -0.56 -16.35 4.36
N VAL A 133 -0.36 -17.06 3.26
CA VAL A 133 -1.44 -17.51 2.37
C VAL A 133 -2.47 -18.42 3.08
N PRO A 134 -2.09 -19.40 3.95
CA PRO A 134 -3.07 -20.13 4.76
C PRO A 134 -3.95 -19.24 5.65
N GLY A 135 -3.39 -18.22 6.29
CA GLY A 135 -4.15 -17.25 7.08
C GLY A 135 -5.09 -16.40 6.23
N ALA A 136 -4.65 -15.95 5.06
CA ALA A 136 -5.48 -15.26 4.08
C ALA A 136 -6.64 -16.14 3.59
N SER A 137 -6.36 -17.41 3.30
CA SER A 137 -7.36 -18.40 2.88
C SER A 137 -8.46 -18.61 3.92
N ALA A 138 -8.09 -18.65 5.21
CA ALA A 138 -9.06 -18.76 6.30
C ALA A 138 -9.99 -17.54 6.37
N THR A 139 -9.45 -16.34 6.13
CA THR A 139 -10.23 -15.08 6.08
C THR A 139 -11.21 -15.10 4.90
N ILE A 140 -10.75 -15.46 3.70
CA ILE A 140 -11.59 -15.52 2.49
C ILE A 140 -12.71 -16.54 2.68
N GLY A 141 -12.39 -17.71 3.22
CA GLY A 141 -13.38 -18.75 3.54
C GLY A 141 -14.44 -18.29 4.56
N ALA A 142 -14.04 -17.57 5.61
CA ALA A 142 -14.95 -17.00 6.59
C ALA A 142 -15.87 -15.93 5.96
N SER A 143 -15.31 -15.05 5.12
CA SER A 143 -16.08 -14.01 4.42
C SER A 143 -17.11 -14.61 3.46
N ALA A 144 -16.75 -15.67 2.73
CA ALA A 144 -17.66 -16.39 1.86
C ALA A 144 -18.80 -17.06 2.66
N ALA A 145 -18.48 -17.69 3.78
CA ALA A 145 -19.48 -18.33 4.65
C ALA A 145 -20.48 -17.32 5.23
N ILE A 146 -19.99 -16.13 5.65
CA ILE A 146 -20.85 -15.04 6.15
C ILE A 146 -21.75 -14.52 5.04
N SER A 147 -21.23 -14.35 3.83
CA SER A 147 -22.01 -13.88 2.68
C SER A 147 -23.11 -14.87 2.28
N ILE A 148 -22.83 -16.18 2.33
CA ILE A 148 -23.82 -17.23 2.07
C ILE A 148 -24.89 -17.25 3.19
N ALA A 149 -24.49 -17.18 4.45
CA ALA A 149 -25.42 -17.13 5.58
C ALA A 149 -26.35 -15.91 5.52
N ALA A 150 -25.83 -14.74 5.09
CA ALA A 150 -26.62 -13.55 4.90
C ALA A 150 -27.64 -13.67 3.74
N GLN A 151 -27.33 -14.44 2.70
CA GLN A 151 -28.26 -14.68 1.58
C GLN A 151 -29.37 -15.69 1.92
N VAL A 152 -29.10 -16.64 2.80
CA VAL A 152 -30.07 -17.69 3.18
C VAL A 152 -31.00 -17.24 4.31
N GLY A 153 -30.64 -16.24 5.05
CA GLY A 153 -31.19 -15.95 6.35
C GLY A 153 -32.15 -14.80 6.53
N VAL A 154 -32.21 -13.74 5.71
CA VAL A 154 -33.20 -12.63 5.88
C VAL A 154 -33.12 -11.64 4.70
N GLY A 155 -34.27 -11.09 4.28
CA GLY A 155 -34.41 -10.06 3.24
C GLY A 155 -33.78 -8.69 3.54
N PHE A 156 -32.73 -8.65 4.34
CA PHE A 156 -31.89 -7.47 4.60
C PHE A 156 -30.72 -7.32 3.62
N ALA A 157 -30.51 -8.30 2.73
CA ALA A 157 -29.34 -8.38 1.85
C ALA A 157 -29.24 -7.27 0.79
N ASN A 158 -30.30 -6.51 0.53
CA ASN A 158 -30.29 -5.44 -0.48
C ASN A 158 -29.81 -4.09 0.02
N THR A 159 -29.61 -3.90 1.31
CA THR A 159 -29.23 -2.58 1.88
C THR A 159 -27.84 -2.58 2.55
N ILE A 160 -27.30 -3.75 2.86
CA ILE A 160 -25.98 -3.88 3.47
C ILE A 160 -25.01 -4.39 2.39
N GLY A 161 -24.75 -3.55 1.39
CA GLY A 161 -23.61 -3.73 0.52
C GLY A 161 -22.34 -3.69 1.38
N LYS A 162 -21.72 -4.86 1.59
CA LYS A 162 -20.35 -4.98 2.09
C LYS A 162 -20.11 -4.40 3.50
N VAL A 163 -20.53 -5.12 4.52
CA VAL A 163 -19.83 -5.00 5.81
C VAL A 163 -18.45 -5.61 5.58
N PRO A 164 -17.36 -4.82 5.64
CA PRO A 164 -16.03 -5.38 5.52
C PRO A 164 -15.85 -6.36 6.68
N VAL A 165 -15.65 -7.62 6.34
CA VAL A 165 -15.32 -8.64 7.35
C VAL A 165 -13.86 -8.42 7.69
N PRO A 166 -13.52 -8.08 8.95
CA PRO A 166 -12.14 -7.89 9.34
C PRO A 166 -11.33 -9.15 9.03
N ARG A 167 -10.17 -8.96 8.43
CA ARG A 167 -9.23 -10.04 8.16
C ARG A 167 -8.74 -10.65 9.47
N VAL A 168 -8.54 -11.96 9.50
CA VAL A 168 -7.89 -12.62 10.63
C VAL A 168 -6.46 -12.08 10.78
N PRO A 169 -6.07 -11.54 11.94
CA PRO A 169 -4.78 -10.89 12.15
C PRO A 169 -3.64 -11.90 12.34
N ILE A 170 -3.50 -12.85 11.40
CA ILE A 170 -2.46 -13.89 11.43
C ILE A 170 -1.67 -13.81 10.13
N GLY A 171 -0.36 -13.57 10.26
CA GLY A 171 0.55 -13.56 9.10
C GLY A 171 0.27 -12.41 8.14
N LEU A 172 -0.03 -11.24 8.67
CA LEU A 172 -0.09 -10.00 7.93
C LEU A 172 1.32 -9.64 7.45
N GLY A 173 1.44 -9.27 6.18
CA GLY A 173 2.70 -8.87 5.58
C GLY A 173 3.13 -7.48 5.98
N SER A 174 4.41 -7.18 5.76
CA SER A 174 4.98 -5.85 5.91
C SER A 174 5.96 -5.53 4.77
N LEU A 175 6.23 -4.24 4.59
CA LEU A 175 7.12 -3.76 3.53
C LEU A 175 7.95 -2.59 4.04
N THR A 176 9.25 -2.59 3.74
CA THR A 176 10.13 -1.43 3.94
C THR A 176 10.75 -1.01 2.61
N ILE A 177 10.64 0.27 2.29
CA ILE A 177 11.18 0.87 1.07
C ILE A 177 12.00 2.09 1.43
N GLU A 178 13.18 2.20 0.85
CA GLU A 178 13.99 3.42 0.84
C GLU A 178 13.86 4.09 -0.52
N ALA A 179 13.67 5.41 -0.52
CA ALA A 179 13.63 6.19 -1.75
C ALA A 179 14.36 7.52 -1.59
N GLU A 180 14.94 7.99 -2.68
CA GLU A 180 15.55 9.32 -2.74
C GLU A 180 15.33 10.00 -4.07
N ALA A 181 15.38 11.32 -4.04
CA ALA A 181 15.31 12.19 -5.19
C ALA A 181 16.62 12.96 -5.33
N LEU A 182 17.30 12.77 -6.44
CA LEU A 182 18.63 13.31 -6.74
C LEU A 182 18.56 14.40 -7.80
N ASP A 183 19.24 15.53 -7.58
CA ASP A 183 19.37 16.56 -8.61
C ASP A 183 20.38 16.14 -9.71
N THR A 184 20.54 17.02 -10.71
CA THR A 184 21.45 16.80 -11.85
C THR A 184 22.94 16.69 -11.45
N ARG A 185 23.29 16.97 -10.19
CA ARG A 185 24.62 16.82 -9.62
C ARG A 185 24.70 15.64 -8.65
N ASN A 186 23.71 14.74 -8.68
CA ASN A 186 23.55 13.60 -7.75
C ASN A 186 23.49 14.02 -6.27
N ARG A 187 23.02 15.22 -5.95
CA ARG A 187 22.79 15.63 -4.57
C ARG A 187 21.37 15.24 -4.17
N GLN A 188 21.25 14.62 -3.03
CA GLN A 188 19.96 14.24 -2.46
C GLN A 188 19.16 15.51 -2.09
N ARG A 189 18.01 15.67 -2.68
CA ARG A 189 17.08 16.79 -2.47
C ARG A 189 15.87 16.36 -1.63
N ALA A 190 15.55 15.09 -1.65
CA ALA A 190 14.58 14.49 -0.74
C ALA A 190 14.91 13.01 -0.54
N ALA A 191 14.44 12.44 0.57
CA ALA A 191 14.52 11.02 0.83
C ALA A 191 13.43 10.59 1.81
N MET A 192 13.08 9.30 1.72
CA MET A 192 12.14 8.66 2.63
C MET A 192 12.63 7.23 2.92
N ILE A 193 12.64 6.87 4.20
CA ILE A 193 12.60 5.46 4.63
C ILE A 193 11.18 5.23 5.10
N TRP A 194 10.46 4.35 4.44
CA TRP A 194 9.06 4.06 4.71
C TRP A 194 8.90 2.60 5.09
N ALA A 195 8.19 2.34 6.17
CA ALA A 195 7.81 1.00 6.57
C ALA A 195 6.31 0.97 6.85
N GLY A 196 5.63 0.02 6.26
CA GLY A 196 4.20 -0.22 6.46
C GLY A 196 3.92 -1.68 6.77
N ALA A 197 2.86 -1.90 7.52
CA ALA A 197 2.34 -3.23 7.80
C ALA A 197 0.86 -3.32 7.45
N ALA A 198 0.48 -4.44 6.86
CA ALA A 198 -0.91 -4.72 6.57
C ALA A 198 -1.72 -4.76 7.87
N ASN A 199 -2.96 -4.33 7.80
CA ASN A 199 -3.88 -4.36 8.92
C ASN A 199 -5.17 -5.11 8.56
N SER A 200 -5.88 -5.56 9.59
CA SER A 200 -7.07 -6.39 9.41
C SER A 200 -8.28 -5.65 8.84
N PHE A 201 -8.26 -4.33 8.76
CA PHE A 201 -9.42 -3.53 8.40
C PHE A 201 -9.38 -2.96 6.98
N THR A 202 -8.19 -2.55 6.50
CA THR A 202 -8.04 -1.87 5.21
C THR A 202 -7.45 -2.76 4.12
N ASN A 203 -6.58 -3.74 4.48
CA ASN A 203 -5.94 -4.59 3.51
C ASN A 203 -6.77 -5.83 3.19
N GLN A 204 -6.96 -6.11 1.90
CA GLN A 204 -7.71 -7.27 1.43
C GLN A 204 -6.88 -8.56 1.57
N ALA A 205 -7.54 -9.66 1.95
CA ALA A 205 -6.89 -10.96 1.99
C ALA A 205 -6.78 -11.53 0.56
N ARG A 206 -5.56 -11.90 0.12
CA ARG A 206 -5.31 -12.51 -1.19
C ARG A 206 -4.57 -13.84 -1.08
N PHE A 207 -4.79 -14.71 -2.06
CA PHE A 207 -4.07 -15.99 -2.20
C PHE A 207 -2.68 -15.79 -2.83
N SER A 208 -1.91 -14.83 -2.33
CA SER A 208 -0.57 -14.51 -2.82
C SER A 208 0.35 -14.10 -1.67
N ALA A 209 1.58 -14.56 -1.71
CA ALA A 209 2.63 -14.11 -0.80
C ALA A 209 2.95 -12.61 -0.96
N ALA A 210 2.69 -12.06 -2.14
CA ALA A 210 2.87 -10.65 -2.47
C ALA A 210 1.68 -9.76 -2.07
N GLY A 211 0.54 -10.34 -1.63
CA GLY A 211 -0.72 -9.62 -1.51
C GLY A 211 -0.62 -8.33 -0.71
N ASP A 212 -0.11 -8.42 0.52
CA ASP A 212 0.04 -7.25 1.39
C ASP A 212 1.12 -6.29 0.89
N ALA A 213 2.26 -6.82 0.45
CA ALA A 213 3.36 -6.00 -0.06
C ALA A 213 2.98 -5.21 -1.33
N TYR A 214 2.08 -5.74 -2.15
CA TYR A 214 1.55 -5.06 -3.32
C TYR A 214 0.74 -3.81 -2.95
N ASP A 215 -0.16 -3.93 -1.97
CA ASP A 215 -0.96 -2.80 -1.49
C ASP A 215 -0.07 -1.74 -0.81
N LEU A 216 0.82 -2.18 0.09
CA LEU A 216 1.76 -1.32 0.80
C LEU A 216 2.72 -0.60 -0.13
N ALA A 217 3.12 -1.22 -1.24
CA ALA A 217 3.95 -0.57 -2.27
C ALA A 217 3.20 0.58 -2.96
N GLY A 218 1.90 0.41 -3.21
CA GLY A 218 1.04 1.48 -3.71
C GLY A 218 0.91 2.63 -2.72
N GLU A 219 0.72 2.34 -1.43
CA GLU A 219 0.67 3.34 -0.36
C GLU A 219 1.99 4.12 -0.26
N PHE A 220 3.13 3.43 -0.24
CA PHE A 220 4.44 4.08 -0.30
C PHE A 220 4.57 5.04 -1.49
N GLY A 221 4.22 4.58 -2.70
CA GLY A 221 4.31 5.38 -3.91
C GLY A 221 3.48 6.67 -3.83
N GLN A 222 2.27 6.58 -3.25
CA GLN A 222 1.42 7.72 -2.97
C GLN A 222 2.05 8.67 -1.94
N ASP A 223 2.54 8.15 -0.82
CA ASP A 223 3.11 8.95 0.26
C ASP A 223 4.36 9.70 -0.21
N PHE A 224 5.30 9.00 -0.85
CA PHE A 224 6.53 9.63 -1.32
C PHE A 224 6.28 10.57 -2.51
N GLY A 225 5.40 10.21 -3.44
CA GLY A 225 5.00 11.07 -4.55
C GLY A 225 4.35 12.36 -4.07
N SER A 226 3.39 12.27 -3.16
CA SER A 226 2.74 13.42 -2.53
C SER A 226 3.75 14.29 -1.75
N TYR A 227 4.68 13.67 -1.02
CA TYR A 227 5.73 14.38 -0.30
C TYR A 227 6.61 15.21 -1.23
N LEU A 228 7.06 14.62 -2.33
CA LEU A 228 7.86 15.33 -3.35
C LEU A 228 7.07 16.45 -4.04
N ALA A 229 5.81 16.21 -4.39
CA ALA A 229 4.97 17.16 -5.11
C ALA A 229 4.57 18.36 -4.25
N THR A 230 4.32 18.15 -2.95
CA THR A 230 3.78 19.19 -2.06
C THR A 230 4.82 19.78 -1.09
N GLY A 231 5.87 19.04 -0.76
CA GLY A 231 6.81 19.36 0.32
C GLY A 231 6.22 19.19 1.73
N LYS A 232 5.01 18.64 1.84
CA LYS A 232 4.30 18.45 3.11
C LYS A 232 4.41 17.00 3.57
N ASP A 233 4.56 16.80 4.87
CA ASP A 233 4.54 15.49 5.51
C ASP A 233 3.21 14.78 5.23
N PRO A 234 3.20 13.64 4.53
CA PRO A 234 1.97 12.95 4.13
C PRO A 234 1.23 12.32 5.32
N PHE A 235 1.91 12.14 6.46
CA PHE A 235 1.33 11.55 7.67
C PHE A 235 0.74 12.60 8.61
N LYS A 236 0.97 13.88 8.35
CA LYS A 236 0.43 15.01 9.11
C LYS A 236 -0.52 15.82 8.22
N GLY A 237 -1.79 15.49 8.25
CA GLY A 237 -2.76 16.21 7.45
C GLY A 237 -4.20 15.73 7.66
N GLU A 238 -5.13 16.44 7.07
CA GLU A 238 -6.52 16.00 7.00
C GLU A 238 -6.66 14.84 6.01
N LEU A 239 -7.57 13.93 6.30
CA LEU A 239 -7.91 12.82 5.41
C LEU A 239 -8.35 13.38 4.05
N GLN A 240 -7.57 13.14 3.01
CA GLN A 240 -7.90 13.63 1.67
C GLN A 240 -8.88 12.67 1.00
N VAL A 241 -10.04 13.18 0.62
CA VAL A 241 -10.99 12.44 -0.22
C VAL A 241 -10.38 12.29 -1.61
N PRO A 242 -10.27 11.06 -2.16
CA PRO A 242 -9.72 10.86 -3.49
C PRO A 242 -10.51 11.63 -4.55
N THR A 243 -9.82 12.32 -5.44
CA THR A 243 -10.45 12.97 -6.59
C THR A 243 -11.00 11.94 -7.58
N TYR A 244 -11.93 12.37 -8.43
CA TYR A 244 -12.46 11.50 -9.49
C TYR A 244 -11.36 10.96 -10.40
N ASP A 245 -10.40 11.79 -10.81
CA ASP A 245 -9.26 11.37 -11.64
C ASP A 245 -8.38 10.35 -10.93
N ARG A 246 -8.15 10.50 -9.62
CA ARG A 246 -7.42 9.50 -8.84
C ARG A 246 -8.12 8.14 -8.92
N ILE A 247 -9.42 8.07 -8.62
CA ILE A 247 -10.19 6.82 -8.67
C ILE A 247 -10.14 6.21 -10.07
N ARG A 248 -10.35 7.01 -11.11
CA ARG A 248 -10.38 6.59 -12.51
C ARG A 248 -9.06 5.95 -12.95
N ILE A 249 -7.94 6.56 -12.59
CA ILE A 249 -6.61 6.13 -12.99
C ILE A 249 -6.08 5.03 -12.08
N THR A 250 -6.11 5.25 -10.75
CA THR A 250 -5.43 4.35 -9.80
C THR A 250 -6.27 3.14 -9.39
N THR A 251 -7.58 3.16 -9.66
CA THR A 251 -8.50 2.05 -9.33
C THR A 251 -9.12 1.44 -10.59
N LEU A 252 -9.69 2.26 -11.49
CA LEU A 252 -10.34 1.76 -12.70
C LEU A 252 -9.37 1.47 -13.85
N GLY A 253 -8.10 1.81 -13.73
CA GLY A 253 -7.04 1.46 -14.68
C GLY A 253 -7.12 2.21 -16.00
N GLU A 254 -7.68 3.42 -15.99
CA GLU A 254 -7.64 4.30 -17.16
C GLU A 254 -6.23 4.84 -17.42
N ALA A 255 -6.05 5.49 -18.57
CA ALA A 255 -4.78 6.08 -18.96
C ALA A 255 -4.26 7.07 -17.90
N PRO A 256 -2.96 7.06 -17.58
CA PRO A 256 -2.38 8.01 -16.66
C PRO A 256 -2.46 9.45 -17.20
N LEU A 257 -2.33 10.43 -16.29
CA LEU A 257 -2.33 11.86 -16.67
C LEU A 257 -1.12 12.20 -17.57
N ASP A 258 0.04 11.68 -17.22
CA ASP A 258 1.26 11.83 -17.99
C ASP A 258 1.51 10.54 -18.80
N PRO A 259 1.65 10.63 -20.15
CA PRO A 259 1.85 9.45 -21.00
C PRO A 259 3.11 8.64 -20.64
N ASP A 260 4.15 9.28 -20.12
CA ASP A 260 5.38 8.58 -19.73
C ASP A 260 5.17 7.62 -18.54
N CYS A 261 4.09 7.80 -17.75
CA CYS A 261 3.68 6.87 -16.70
C CYS A 261 3.17 5.51 -17.22
N GLU A 262 2.82 5.40 -18.53
CA GLU A 262 2.49 4.10 -19.15
C GLU A 262 3.64 3.09 -19.05
N ALA A 263 4.88 3.56 -18.89
CA ALA A 263 6.04 2.71 -18.66
C ALA A 263 5.92 1.82 -17.42
N PHE A 264 5.07 2.19 -16.46
CA PHE A 264 4.83 1.44 -15.21
C PHE A 264 3.52 0.64 -15.23
N GLY A 265 2.86 0.57 -16.40
CA GLY A 265 1.59 -0.10 -16.59
C GLY A 265 0.41 0.67 -15.97
N ARG A 266 -0.74 0.01 -15.92
CA ARG A 266 -1.99 0.58 -15.41
C ARG A 266 -2.50 -0.22 -14.20
N ALA A 267 -3.35 0.39 -13.41
CA ALA A 267 -4.05 -0.32 -12.35
C ALA A 267 -4.92 -1.45 -12.93
N PRO A 268 -5.19 -2.51 -12.15
CA PRO A 268 -5.93 -3.68 -12.61
C PRO A 268 -7.34 -3.39 -13.15
N GLY A 269 -7.97 -2.30 -12.69
CA GLY A 269 -9.31 -1.92 -13.10
C GLY A 269 -10.38 -2.85 -12.50
N PHE A 270 -11.47 -3.06 -13.25
CA PHE A 270 -12.56 -3.91 -12.81
C PHE A 270 -12.12 -5.35 -12.50
N ASP A 271 -11.20 -5.89 -13.28
CA ASP A 271 -10.67 -7.25 -13.05
C ASP A 271 -9.94 -7.33 -11.70
N GLY A 272 -9.23 -6.25 -11.34
CA GLY A 272 -8.60 -6.13 -10.03
C GLY A 272 -9.62 -6.04 -8.90
N ILE A 273 -10.63 -5.20 -9.03
CA ILE A 273 -11.70 -5.06 -8.03
C ILE A 273 -12.42 -6.39 -7.79
N LEU A 274 -12.76 -7.10 -8.85
CA LEU A 274 -13.38 -8.43 -8.74
C LEU A 274 -12.41 -9.45 -8.18
N GLY A 275 -11.14 -9.40 -8.61
CA GLY A 275 -10.07 -10.24 -8.10
C GLY A 275 -9.87 -10.06 -6.59
N ASP A 276 -9.83 -8.82 -6.13
CA ASP A 276 -9.68 -8.49 -4.71
C ASP A 276 -10.86 -9.02 -3.87
N MET A 277 -12.08 -8.95 -4.40
CA MET A 277 -13.27 -9.48 -3.71
C MET A 277 -13.22 -11.00 -3.45
N ILE A 278 -12.53 -11.74 -4.30
CA ILE A 278 -12.40 -13.21 -4.20
C ILE A 278 -10.97 -13.63 -3.86
N GLY A 279 -10.10 -12.68 -3.56
CA GLY A 279 -8.73 -12.93 -3.08
C GLY A 279 -7.75 -13.37 -4.16
N LEU A 280 -7.95 -13.00 -5.44
CA LEU A 280 -7.00 -13.37 -6.49
C LEU A 280 -5.62 -12.76 -6.25
N PRO A 281 -4.57 -13.49 -6.65
CA PRO A 281 -3.21 -12.98 -6.67
C PRO A 281 -3.07 -11.71 -7.51
N PRO A 282 -2.38 -10.66 -7.03
CA PRO A 282 -2.19 -9.42 -7.80
C PRO A 282 -1.41 -9.66 -9.10
N GLU A 283 -0.53 -10.65 -9.17
CA GLU A 283 0.19 -11.05 -10.39
C GLU A 283 -0.71 -11.58 -11.53
N TRP A 284 -1.98 -11.88 -11.24
CA TRP A 284 -2.97 -12.30 -12.24
C TRP A 284 -3.81 -11.15 -12.75
N THR A 285 -3.93 -10.09 -12.00
CA THR A 285 -4.81 -8.96 -12.31
C THR A 285 -4.07 -7.67 -12.66
N ASP A 286 -2.82 -7.51 -12.20
CA ASP A 286 -2.01 -6.31 -12.46
C ASP A 286 -1.69 -6.16 -13.95
N LYS A 287 -1.86 -4.94 -14.45
CA LYS A 287 -1.58 -4.58 -15.85
C LYS A 287 -0.22 -3.89 -15.95
N GLY A 288 0.83 -4.62 -15.55
CA GLY A 288 2.21 -4.14 -15.60
C GLY A 288 2.68 -3.70 -17.00
N PRO A 289 3.89 -3.18 -17.12
CA PRO A 289 4.47 -2.74 -18.39
C PRO A 289 4.39 -3.84 -19.46
N GLY A 290 3.90 -3.49 -20.65
CA GLY A 290 3.81 -4.40 -21.80
C GLY A 290 2.49 -5.13 -22.00
N VAL A 291 1.54 -5.08 -21.08
CA VAL A 291 0.19 -5.68 -21.26
C VAL A 291 -0.75 -4.74 -22.03
N SER A 292 -0.44 -3.45 -22.06
CA SER A 292 -1.27 -2.42 -22.74
C SER A 292 -1.08 -2.32 -24.26
N ALA A 293 -0.10 -3.01 -24.85
CA ALA A 293 0.26 -2.85 -26.26
C ALA A 293 -0.46 -3.81 -27.24
N ALA A 294 -1.41 -4.60 -26.77
CA ALA A 294 -2.16 -5.56 -27.61
C ALA A 294 -3.64 -5.20 -27.72
N ARG A 295 -3.94 -4.02 -28.27
CA ARG A 295 -5.26 -3.72 -28.84
C ARG A 295 -5.14 -2.93 -30.13
#